data_9ceda840dd4e70f3026e196fb3b1ba31
#
_entry.id   9ceda840dd4e70f3026e196fb3b1ba31
#
_cell.length_a   1.000
_cell.length_b   1.000
_cell.length_c   1.000
_cell.angle_alpha   90.00
_cell.angle_beta   90.00
_cell.angle_gamma   90.00
#
_symmetry.space_group_name_H-M   'P 1'
#
loop_
_entity.id
_entity.type
_entity.pdbx_description
1 polymer ?
#
loop_
_entity_poly.entity_id
_entity_poly.type
_entity_poly.pdbx_seq_one_letter_code
_entity_poly.pdbx_strand_id
1 'polypeptide(L)'
;MVTITSSKMENLKWCNPATQSLMSWTLYECSRREKRIVTLPRSIRGGKILVRASFNYGNYDNKNSPPTFDLHFDGNYWDTVVTLSTGSVYYEAIYVAKGDEMSVCVAQTKAGQFPFMSALEVRSLESNMYGHVDAAYALFLKTRIAYGASDAVRYSDDIYDRIWVPAQVGTGSSLIKVTTDALLISVDQADYPPQAVLKNAITTSTPSQSIIFGTDFPTAQVPIYMTMYFSEVTELDSTQKRSFMVYRNNESFSDPILPPYANFTELYVSNFTSASNSTFSLIATADSTLPPLINAMELFYISDQLTDGTNSNDVAALASLQSDSDVLQEWGGDPCLPAPFSWDWLTCNTGTTPRVTALYLSSYGLSGSFPDFSSMTALETIDLRNNSIYGPIPDFLGNLPNLKELNLADNQLTGSVPTSLLKNNKLKLVDTPTTSTSYGGGGGYISPKKKSNKLPAILGATIPTFIIFWVIVGVVAIFHHKRKTAAIAALSAGQNGGGNRPHGTPQGGTNNAGMAGKIVEAMVNQLNASANTNTQRQHQRQRQQ
;
A
#
# COMPACT_ATOMS: atom_id res chain seq x y z
N MET A 1 4.58 -4.56 -21.72
CA MET A 1 4.10 -3.27 -21.20
C MET A 1 2.58 -3.30 -21.14
N VAL A 2 2.00 -3.10 -19.97
CA VAL A 2 0.54 -3.06 -19.78
C VAL A 2 0.20 -1.76 -19.07
N THR A 3 -0.55 -0.88 -19.74
CA THR A 3 -1.04 0.38 -19.16
C THR A 3 -2.55 0.36 -19.20
N ILE A 4 -3.20 0.59 -18.06
CA ILE A 4 -4.66 0.67 -17.94
C ILE A 4 -5.01 2.10 -17.59
N THR A 5 -5.78 2.77 -18.44
CA THR A 5 -6.31 4.11 -18.18
C THR A 5 -7.82 4.06 -18.07
N SER A 6 -8.39 4.63 -17.00
CA SER A 6 -9.83 4.77 -16.87
C SER A 6 -10.29 6.06 -17.55
N SER A 7 -10.81 5.95 -18.77
CA SER A 7 -11.70 6.96 -19.31
C SER A 7 -13.09 6.36 -19.43
N LYS A 8 -13.99 6.70 -18.50
CA LYS A 8 -15.38 6.23 -18.41
C LYS A 8 -15.59 4.71 -18.50
N MET A 9 -16.25 4.14 -17.54
CA MET A 9 -16.47 2.71 -17.29
C MET A 9 -17.09 1.85 -18.42
N GLU A 10 -17.21 2.32 -19.64
CA GLU A 10 -17.93 1.60 -20.70
C GLU A 10 -17.09 1.13 -21.89
N ASN A 11 -15.83 1.55 -22.06
CA ASN A 11 -15.03 1.11 -23.21
C ASN A 11 -13.52 1.19 -22.94
N LEU A 12 -12.90 0.09 -22.58
CA LEU A 12 -11.45 -0.08 -22.56
C LEU A 12 -10.91 -0.26 -23.97
N LYS A 13 -10.23 0.75 -24.51
CA LYS A 13 -9.46 0.65 -25.75
C LYS A 13 -7.96 0.54 -25.46
N TRP A 14 -7.34 -0.45 -26.03
CA TRP A 14 -5.92 -0.77 -25.95
C TRP A 14 -5.04 0.22 -26.73
N CYS A 15 -3.94 0.63 -26.16
CA CYS A 15 -2.84 1.29 -26.88
C CYS A 15 -1.62 0.37 -26.90
N ASN A 16 -1.59 -0.60 -27.78
CA ASN A 16 -0.44 -1.07 -28.57
C ASN A 16 -0.80 -2.23 -29.51
N PRO A 17 -0.58 -2.14 -30.83
CA PRO A 17 -0.94 -3.20 -31.77
C PRO A 17 0.07 -4.35 -31.92
N ALA A 18 1.17 -4.39 -31.16
CA ALA A 18 2.27 -5.32 -31.43
C ALA A 18 2.32 -6.60 -30.57
N THR A 19 1.51 -6.74 -29.53
CA THR A 19 1.45 -7.98 -28.72
C THR A 19 0.01 -8.32 -28.37
N GLN A 20 -0.63 -9.12 -29.23
CA GLN A 20 -1.92 -9.75 -28.96
C GLN A 20 -1.74 -10.90 -27.97
N SER A 21 -1.85 -10.63 -26.69
CA SER A 21 -2.36 -11.58 -25.71
C SER A 21 -3.57 -10.95 -25.05
N LEU A 22 -4.73 -11.57 -25.24
CA LEU A 22 -6.00 -11.15 -24.66
C LEU A 22 -5.90 -11.21 -23.12
N MET A 23 -5.85 -10.07 -22.48
CA MET A 23 -6.02 -9.94 -21.04
C MET A 23 -7.36 -9.25 -20.76
N SER A 24 -8.22 -9.91 -20.02
CA SER A 24 -9.47 -9.35 -19.51
C SER A 24 -9.18 -8.61 -18.19
N TRP A 25 -9.60 -7.35 -18.10
CA TRP A 25 -9.37 -6.51 -16.93
C TRP A 25 -10.72 -6.00 -16.40
N THR A 26 -10.93 -6.20 -15.13
CA THR A 26 -12.03 -5.55 -14.42
C THR A 26 -11.45 -4.79 -13.23
N LEU A 27 -11.66 -3.49 -13.12
CA LEU A 27 -11.22 -2.65 -12.01
C LEU A 27 -12.38 -2.48 -11.02
N TYR A 28 -12.27 -2.95 -9.74
CA TYR A 28 -13.28 -2.77 -8.69
C TYR A 28 -12.70 -2.09 -7.45
N GLU A 29 -13.50 -1.36 -6.72
CA GLU A 29 -13.18 -0.82 -5.42
C GLU A 29 -12.94 -1.98 -4.43
N CYS A 30 -11.94 -1.88 -3.55
CA CYS A 30 -11.73 -2.88 -2.52
C CYS A 30 -12.84 -2.75 -1.48
N SER A 31 -13.99 -3.36 -1.77
CA SER A 31 -15.03 -3.61 -0.77
C SER A 31 -14.75 -4.95 -0.10
N ARG A 32 -15.44 -5.23 0.99
CA ARG A 32 -15.37 -6.54 1.64
C ARG A 32 -15.87 -7.67 0.73
N ARG A 33 -16.64 -7.34 -0.32
CA ARG A 33 -17.21 -8.31 -1.28
C ARG A 33 -16.37 -8.44 -2.54
N GLU A 34 -15.79 -7.34 -3.05
CA GLU A 34 -15.11 -7.34 -4.33
C GLU A 34 -13.66 -6.86 -4.18
N LYS A 35 -12.71 -7.70 -4.53
CA LYS A 35 -11.28 -7.39 -4.59
C LYS A 35 -10.82 -7.59 -6.02
N ARG A 36 -9.99 -6.68 -6.51
CA ARG A 36 -9.56 -6.72 -7.91
C ARG A 36 -8.32 -7.56 -8.11
N ILE A 37 -8.36 -8.37 -9.14
CA ILE A 37 -7.26 -9.23 -9.54
C ILE A 37 -6.78 -8.81 -10.92
N VAL A 38 -5.48 -8.69 -11.06
CA VAL A 38 -4.78 -8.47 -12.31
C VAL A 38 -4.09 -9.78 -12.69
N THR A 39 -4.53 -10.44 -13.77
CA THR A 39 -3.84 -11.63 -14.25
C THR A 39 -2.54 -11.23 -14.94
N LEU A 40 -1.43 -11.74 -14.46
CA LEU A 40 -0.11 -11.52 -15.04
C LEU A 40 0.18 -12.56 -16.14
N PRO A 41 0.96 -12.22 -17.18
CA PRO A 41 1.49 -13.22 -18.09
C PRO A 41 2.29 -14.29 -17.34
N ARG A 42 2.16 -15.56 -17.71
CA ARG A 42 2.92 -16.67 -17.09
C ARG A 42 4.43 -16.45 -17.08
N SER A 43 4.96 -15.69 -18.05
CA SER A 43 6.36 -15.29 -18.11
C SER A 43 6.82 -14.38 -16.97
N ILE A 44 5.88 -13.81 -16.20
CA ILE A 44 6.18 -12.89 -15.08
C ILE A 44 6.20 -13.62 -13.73
N ARG A 45 5.61 -14.80 -13.65
CA ARG A 45 5.59 -15.58 -12.40
C ARG A 45 7.02 -15.85 -11.89
N GLY A 46 7.28 -15.52 -10.63
CA GLY A 46 8.60 -15.57 -10.03
C GLY A 46 9.57 -14.51 -10.53
N GLY A 47 9.12 -13.65 -11.48
CA GLY A 47 9.88 -12.52 -12.00
C GLY A 47 9.73 -11.27 -11.16
N LYS A 48 10.72 -10.40 -11.25
CA LYS A 48 10.68 -9.08 -10.63
C LYS A 48 9.84 -8.13 -11.48
N ILE A 49 8.95 -7.38 -10.83
CA ILE A 49 8.04 -6.43 -11.49
C ILE A 49 8.09 -5.08 -10.83
N LEU A 50 7.90 -4.04 -11.64
CA LEU A 50 7.56 -2.69 -11.21
C LEU A 50 6.06 -2.48 -11.44
N VAL A 51 5.35 -2.10 -10.40
CA VAL A 51 3.93 -1.75 -10.45
C VAL A 51 3.78 -0.27 -10.14
N ARG A 52 3.08 0.47 -11.00
CA ARG A 52 2.78 1.88 -10.81
C ARG A 52 1.28 2.11 -10.82
N ALA A 53 0.75 2.63 -9.72
CA ALA A 53 -0.62 3.10 -9.60
C ALA A 53 -0.66 4.64 -9.69
N SER A 54 -1.47 5.18 -10.58
CA SER A 54 -1.57 6.63 -10.83
C SER A 54 -2.97 7.14 -10.55
N PHE A 55 -3.06 8.35 -9.99
CA PHE A 55 -4.29 8.96 -9.53
C PHE A 55 -4.38 10.42 -9.97
N ASN A 56 -5.44 10.76 -10.71
CA ASN A 56 -5.80 12.13 -11.08
C ASN A 56 -7.24 12.36 -10.66
N TYR A 57 -7.46 13.21 -9.65
CA TYR A 57 -8.79 13.39 -9.08
C TYR A 57 -9.79 14.00 -10.08
N GLY A 58 -9.37 15.03 -10.84
CA GLY A 58 -10.20 15.65 -11.89
C GLY A 58 -11.60 16.07 -11.43
N ASN A 59 -11.86 16.09 -10.13
CA ASN A 59 -13.15 16.44 -9.51
C ASN A 59 -14.34 15.58 -10.01
N TYR A 60 -14.12 14.27 -10.20
CA TYR A 60 -15.11 13.34 -10.78
C TYR A 60 -16.44 13.27 -10.00
N ASP A 61 -16.42 13.54 -8.70
CA ASP A 61 -17.57 13.50 -7.80
C ASP A 61 -18.18 14.90 -7.52
N ASN A 62 -17.68 15.95 -8.17
CA ASN A 62 -18.07 17.35 -8.05
C ASN A 62 -17.99 17.92 -6.61
N LYS A 63 -17.19 17.30 -5.73
CA LYS A 63 -17.05 17.74 -4.32
C LYS A 63 -15.94 18.76 -4.11
N ASN A 64 -15.07 18.99 -5.09
CA ASN A 64 -13.85 19.81 -4.98
C ASN A 64 -13.01 19.46 -3.74
N SER A 65 -13.04 18.19 -3.34
CA SER A 65 -12.37 17.66 -2.15
C SER A 65 -11.67 16.35 -2.51
N PRO A 66 -10.38 16.39 -2.88
CA PRO A 66 -9.63 15.20 -3.27
C PRO A 66 -9.64 14.18 -2.13
N PRO A 67 -10.01 12.91 -2.39
CA PRO A 67 -10.08 11.89 -1.36
C PRO A 67 -8.69 11.39 -0.94
N THR A 68 -8.64 10.86 0.28
CA THR A 68 -7.52 10.11 0.82
C THR A 68 -7.99 8.69 1.13
N PHE A 69 -7.23 7.68 0.72
CA PHE A 69 -7.57 6.28 0.87
C PHE A 69 -6.32 5.40 0.87
N ASP A 70 -6.43 4.14 1.28
CA ASP A 70 -5.30 3.24 1.29
C ASP A 70 -5.17 2.46 -0.01
N LEU A 71 -3.92 2.18 -0.39
CA LEU A 71 -3.53 1.36 -1.52
C LEU A 71 -2.86 0.08 -1.01
N HIS A 72 -3.25 -1.06 -1.57
CA HIS A 72 -2.72 -2.38 -1.23
C HIS A 72 -2.39 -3.16 -2.50
N PHE A 73 -1.45 -4.09 -2.43
CA PHE A 73 -1.18 -5.10 -3.46
C PHE A 73 -0.98 -6.47 -2.79
N ASP A 74 -1.50 -7.52 -3.39
CA ASP A 74 -1.41 -8.91 -2.92
C ASP A 74 -1.64 -9.07 -1.41
N GLY A 75 -2.65 -8.35 -0.89
CA GLY A 75 -2.98 -8.34 0.52
C GLY A 75 -2.05 -7.50 1.42
N ASN A 76 -0.99 -6.93 0.87
CA ASN A 76 -0.03 -6.10 1.60
C ASN A 76 -0.40 -4.62 1.52
N TYR A 77 -0.23 -3.89 2.61
CA TYR A 77 -0.32 -2.44 2.60
C TYR A 77 0.83 -1.85 1.78
N TRP A 78 0.51 -0.93 0.88
CA TRP A 78 1.49 -0.24 0.06
C TRP A 78 1.71 1.19 0.56
N ASP A 79 0.67 2.03 0.49
CA ASP A 79 0.74 3.41 0.96
C ASP A 79 -0.67 3.99 1.19
N THR A 80 -0.73 5.15 1.82
CA THR A 80 -1.94 5.99 1.84
C THR A 80 -1.88 7.00 0.70
N VAL A 81 -2.77 6.85 -0.26
CA VAL A 81 -2.91 7.77 -1.39
C VAL A 81 -3.51 9.08 -0.92
N VAL A 82 -2.78 10.17 -1.12
CA VAL A 82 -3.27 11.54 -0.91
C VAL A 82 -3.39 12.19 -2.28
N THR A 83 -4.62 12.34 -2.77
CA THR A 83 -4.86 12.92 -4.09
C THR A 83 -4.85 14.44 -4.05
N LEU A 84 -4.62 15.06 -5.21
CA LEU A 84 -4.49 16.51 -5.35
C LEU A 84 -5.70 17.08 -6.12
N SER A 85 -6.07 18.34 -5.82
CA SER A 85 -7.09 19.07 -6.57
C SER A 85 -6.67 19.34 -8.02
N THR A 86 -5.38 19.50 -8.26
CA THR A 86 -4.77 19.70 -9.58
C THR A 86 -3.53 18.82 -9.73
N GLY A 87 -3.37 18.21 -10.90
CA GLY A 87 -2.25 17.31 -11.18
C GLY A 87 -2.53 15.86 -10.81
N SER A 88 -1.53 15.01 -11.04
CA SER A 88 -1.58 13.57 -10.79
C SER A 88 -0.54 13.19 -9.76
N VAL A 89 -0.84 12.16 -8.96
CA VAL A 89 0.13 11.48 -8.10
C VAL A 89 0.28 10.04 -8.55
N TYR A 90 1.46 9.45 -8.33
CA TYR A 90 1.69 8.05 -8.60
C TYR A 90 2.50 7.40 -7.47
N TYR A 91 2.31 6.10 -7.32
CA TYR A 91 3.02 5.25 -6.37
C TYR A 91 3.62 4.09 -7.14
N GLU A 92 4.87 3.75 -6.85
CA GLU A 92 5.55 2.61 -7.44
C GLU A 92 5.98 1.61 -6.38
N ALA A 93 5.80 0.33 -6.68
CA ALA A 93 6.36 -0.79 -5.92
C ALA A 93 7.17 -1.69 -6.84
N ILE A 94 8.30 -2.19 -6.36
CA ILE A 94 9.10 -3.23 -7.01
C ILE A 94 9.13 -4.44 -6.10
N TYR A 95 8.72 -5.61 -6.61
CA TYR A 95 8.73 -6.86 -5.85
C TYR A 95 8.76 -8.08 -6.78
N VAL A 96 8.91 -9.27 -6.20
CA VAL A 96 8.87 -10.54 -6.94
C VAL A 96 7.45 -11.08 -6.95
N ALA A 97 6.88 -11.25 -8.14
CA ALA A 97 5.51 -11.77 -8.30
C ALA A 97 5.46 -13.25 -7.90
N LYS A 98 4.65 -13.59 -6.89
CA LYS A 98 4.53 -14.96 -6.35
C LYS A 98 3.67 -15.88 -7.21
N GLY A 99 2.71 -15.34 -7.96
CA GLY A 99 1.72 -16.09 -8.74
C GLY A 99 1.52 -15.57 -10.16
N ASP A 100 0.54 -16.15 -10.84
CA ASP A 100 0.09 -15.73 -12.17
C ASP A 100 -0.88 -14.55 -12.09
N GLU A 101 -1.31 -14.19 -10.89
CA GLU A 101 -2.26 -13.12 -10.62
C GLU A 101 -1.68 -12.18 -9.57
N MET A 102 -2.07 -10.93 -9.66
CA MET A 102 -1.75 -9.86 -8.73
C MET A 102 -3.04 -9.12 -8.38
N SER A 103 -3.26 -8.86 -7.11
CA SER A 103 -4.38 -8.04 -6.66
C SER A 103 -3.90 -6.63 -6.32
N VAL A 104 -4.60 -5.60 -6.82
CA VAL A 104 -4.42 -4.22 -6.39
C VAL A 104 -5.73 -3.70 -5.84
N CYS A 105 -5.71 -3.24 -4.60
CA CYS A 105 -6.88 -2.76 -3.90
C CYS A 105 -6.73 -1.29 -3.49
N VAL A 106 -7.80 -0.52 -3.66
CA VAL A 106 -7.96 0.82 -3.09
C VAL A 106 -9.05 0.78 -2.02
N ALA A 107 -8.71 1.14 -0.78
CA ALA A 107 -9.57 0.93 0.37
C ALA A 107 -10.02 2.27 0.98
N GLN A 108 -11.33 2.46 1.12
CA GLN A 108 -11.89 3.63 1.76
C GLN A 108 -11.51 3.70 3.24
N THR A 109 -10.83 4.77 3.65
CA THR A 109 -10.43 4.98 5.06
C THR A 109 -11.24 6.07 5.75
N LYS A 110 -11.95 6.90 4.99
CA LYS A 110 -12.81 7.97 5.51
C LYS A 110 -14.18 7.93 4.86
N ALA A 111 -15.23 8.00 5.66
CA ALA A 111 -16.60 8.02 5.16
C ALA A 111 -16.82 9.18 4.17
N GLY A 112 -17.45 8.88 3.03
CA GLY A 112 -17.75 9.86 1.98
C GLY A 112 -16.57 10.23 1.07
N GLN A 113 -15.38 9.70 1.30
CA GLN A 113 -14.24 9.79 0.38
C GLN A 113 -14.13 8.48 -0.39
N PHE A 114 -14.53 8.49 -1.65
CA PHE A 114 -14.56 7.28 -2.48
C PHE A 114 -13.20 7.08 -3.16
N PRO A 115 -12.55 5.91 -3.00
CA PRO A 115 -11.33 5.60 -3.69
C PRO A 115 -11.54 5.50 -5.21
N PHE A 116 -10.50 5.81 -5.96
CA PHE A 116 -10.46 5.63 -7.41
C PHE A 116 -9.04 5.32 -7.86
N MET A 117 -8.89 4.86 -9.10
CA MET A 117 -7.59 4.68 -9.76
C MET A 117 -7.69 5.17 -11.20
N SER A 118 -6.74 5.97 -11.65
CA SER A 118 -6.70 6.49 -13.01
C SER A 118 -5.95 5.58 -13.97
N ALA A 119 -4.83 5.01 -13.54
CA ALA A 119 -4.05 4.05 -14.31
C ALA A 119 -3.31 3.06 -13.40
N LEU A 120 -3.14 1.85 -13.89
CA LEU A 120 -2.28 0.82 -13.32
C LEU A 120 -1.32 0.34 -14.41
N GLU A 121 -0.04 0.35 -14.12
CA GLU A 121 1.02 -0.06 -15.04
C GLU A 121 1.85 -1.15 -14.39
N VAL A 122 2.15 -2.20 -15.14
CA VAL A 122 3.02 -3.30 -14.69
C VAL A 122 4.14 -3.47 -15.72
N ARG A 123 5.38 -3.54 -15.25
CA ARG A 123 6.59 -3.72 -16.05
C ARG A 123 7.36 -4.92 -15.52
N SER A 124 7.81 -5.79 -16.42
CA SER A 124 8.83 -6.78 -16.09
C SER A 124 10.18 -6.10 -15.97
N LEU A 125 10.92 -6.46 -14.94
CA LEU A 125 12.30 -6.06 -14.75
C LEU A 125 13.21 -7.27 -14.96
N GLU A 126 14.49 -7.04 -15.25
CA GLU A 126 15.49 -8.09 -15.25
C GLU A 126 15.69 -8.64 -13.83
N SER A 127 16.00 -9.91 -13.72
CA SER A 127 16.07 -10.61 -12.42
C SER A 127 17.16 -10.06 -11.49
N ASN A 128 18.25 -9.52 -12.07
CA ASN A 128 19.37 -8.92 -11.35
C ASN A 128 19.10 -7.48 -10.87
N MET A 129 18.11 -6.76 -11.45
CA MET A 129 17.77 -5.41 -11.01
C MET A 129 17.29 -5.41 -9.56
N TYR A 130 17.73 -4.44 -8.77
CA TYR A 130 17.39 -4.31 -7.35
C TYR A 130 17.61 -5.61 -6.56
N GLY A 131 18.70 -6.32 -6.88
CA GLY A 131 18.99 -7.69 -6.40
C GLY A 131 19.43 -7.78 -4.93
N HIS A 132 19.64 -6.65 -4.26
CA HIS A 132 20.18 -6.59 -2.90
C HIS A 132 19.11 -6.57 -1.80
N VAL A 133 17.85 -6.84 -2.14
CA VAL A 133 16.73 -7.00 -1.20
C VAL A 133 16.12 -8.39 -1.38
N ASP A 134 15.83 -9.05 -0.27
CA ASP A 134 15.21 -10.37 -0.26
C ASP A 134 13.82 -10.31 -0.93
N ALA A 135 13.48 -11.35 -1.70
CA ALA A 135 12.21 -11.48 -2.40
C ALA A 135 10.96 -11.49 -1.48
N ALA A 136 11.17 -11.67 -0.18
CA ALA A 136 10.12 -11.56 0.83
C ALA A 136 9.70 -10.11 1.13
N TYR A 137 10.35 -9.12 0.52
CA TYR A 137 10.07 -7.69 0.74
C TYR A 137 9.81 -6.98 -0.59
N ALA A 138 9.09 -5.87 -0.52
CA ALA A 138 8.91 -4.94 -1.63
C ALA A 138 9.71 -3.65 -1.40
N LEU A 139 10.05 -2.99 -2.50
CA LEU A 139 10.63 -1.65 -2.52
C LEU A 139 9.55 -0.64 -2.92
N PHE A 140 9.24 0.31 -2.05
CA PHE A 140 8.28 1.38 -2.31
C PHE A 140 9.02 2.67 -2.67
N LEU A 141 8.84 3.17 -3.88
CA LEU A 141 9.55 4.32 -4.38
C LEU A 141 9.27 5.56 -3.51
N LYS A 142 10.33 6.13 -2.94
CA LYS A 142 10.29 7.44 -2.28
C LYS A 142 10.63 8.53 -3.28
N THR A 143 11.73 8.36 -4.02
CA THR A 143 12.15 9.32 -5.06
C THR A 143 13.11 8.65 -6.05
N ARG A 144 13.08 9.11 -7.30
CA ARG A 144 14.03 8.74 -8.35
C ARG A 144 14.46 10.02 -9.06
N ILE A 145 15.70 10.39 -8.91
CA ILE A 145 16.22 11.70 -9.29
C ILE A 145 17.27 11.57 -10.40
N ALA A 146 17.13 12.35 -11.46
CA ALA A 146 18.17 12.62 -12.45
C ALA A 146 18.81 13.98 -12.16
N TYR A 147 20.02 13.96 -11.62
CA TYR A 147 20.75 15.18 -11.31
C TYR A 147 21.27 15.84 -12.58
N GLY A 148 21.20 17.18 -12.66
CA GLY A 148 21.63 17.94 -13.84
C GLY A 148 20.66 17.92 -15.02
N ALA A 149 19.73 16.98 -15.11
CA ALA A 149 18.71 16.92 -16.15
C ALA A 149 17.80 18.17 -16.13
N SER A 150 17.27 18.55 -17.30
CA SER A 150 16.32 19.65 -17.44
C SER A 150 14.87 19.16 -17.37
N ASP A 151 14.63 17.97 -17.92
CA ASP A 151 13.32 17.36 -18.04
C ASP A 151 13.30 15.96 -17.42
N ALA A 152 12.09 15.45 -17.15
CA ALA A 152 11.94 14.10 -16.65
C ALA A 152 12.33 13.07 -17.74
N VAL A 153 13.16 12.09 -17.37
CA VAL A 153 13.53 10.96 -18.22
C VAL A 153 12.60 9.79 -17.92
N ARG A 154 12.03 9.19 -18.96
CA ARG A 154 11.17 8.01 -18.90
C ARG A 154 11.19 7.27 -20.25
N TYR A 155 10.23 6.42 -20.56
CA TYR A 155 10.12 5.78 -21.87
C TYR A 155 10.04 6.88 -22.99
N SER A 156 10.78 6.81 -24.07
CA SER A 156 11.62 5.71 -24.62
C SER A 156 13.07 5.65 -24.09
N ASP A 157 13.53 6.67 -23.39
CA ASP A 157 14.93 6.72 -22.91
C ASP A 157 15.18 5.67 -21.79
N ASP A 158 14.19 5.43 -20.94
CA ASP A 158 14.20 4.30 -19.99
C ASP A 158 13.27 3.20 -20.50
N ILE A 159 13.83 2.05 -20.89
CA ILE A 159 13.08 0.93 -21.46
C ILE A 159 12.11 0.28 -20.46
N TYR A 160 12.36 0.44 -19.16
CA TYR A 160 11.48 0.00 -18.07
C TYR A 160 10.44 1.05 -17.67
N ASP A 161 10.45 2.22 -18.36
CA ASP A 161 9.55 3.35 -18.11
C ASP A 161 9.58 3.84 -16.65
N ARG A 162 10.74 3.75 -15.99
CA ARG A 162 10.95 4.40 -14.71
C ARG A 162 10.92 5.91 -14.93
N ILE A 163 10.29 6.64 -14.01
CA ILE A 163 10.19 8.10 -14.11
C ILE A 163 11.30 8.72 -13.27
N TRP A 164 12.31 9.30 -13.95
CA TRP A 164 13.41 10.02 -13.34
C TRP A 164 13.09 11.50 -13.34
N VAL A 165 12.91 12.09 -12.17
CA VAL A 165 12.57 13.51 -12.06
C VAL A 165 13.85 14.36 -11.99
N PRO A 166 13.91 15.54 -12.65
CA PRO A 166 15.07 16.41 -12.55
C PRO A 166 15.20 16.97 -11.13
N ALA A 167 16.44 16.99 -10.60
CA ALA A 167 16.72 17.65 -9.34
C ALA A 167 16.46 19.16 -9.44
N GLN A 168 15.79 19.72 -8.43
CA GLN A 168 15.64 21.16 -8.32
C GLN A 168 16.89 21.75 -7.68
N VAL A 169 17.71 22.42 -8.49
CA VAL A 169 18.86 23.20 -8.01
C VAL A 169 18.39 24.63 -7.76
N GLY A 170 18.32 25.02 -6.49
CA GLY A 170 17.85 26.36 -6.10
C GLY A 170 18.77 27.47 -6.64
N THR A 171 18.19 28.63 -6.96
CA THR A 171 18.97 29.84 -7.30
C THR A 171 19.86 30.25 -6.12
N GLY A 172 21.16 30.40 -6.37
CA GLY A 172 22.16 30.67 -5.32
C GLY A 172 22.77 29.41 -4.70
N SER A 173 22.42 28.22 -5.18
CA SER A 173 23.10 26.97 -4.81
C SER A 173 24.54 26.98 -5.30
N SER A 174 25.45 26.39 -4.52
CA SER A 174 26.84 26.11 -4.97
C SER A 174 26.92 24.94 -5.96
N LEU A 175 25.81 24.30 -6.28
CA LEU A 175 25.74 23.18 -7.21
C LEU A 175 25.73 23.65 -8.66
N ILE A 176 26.53 22.99 -9.47
CA ILE A 176 26.72 23.26 -10.89
C ILE A 176 26.21 22.07 -11.69
N LYS A 177 25.38 22.31 -12.68
CA LYS A 177 24.97 21.28 -13.64
C LYS A 177 26.07 21.10 -14.68
N VAL A 178 26.41 19.85 -14.94
CA VAL A 178 27.40 19.45 -15.95
C VAL A 178 26.83 18.36 -16.84
N THR A 179 27.30 18.30 -18.08
CA THR A 179 26.84 17.32 -19.08
C THR A 179 28.06 16.73 -19.78
N THR A 180 28.04 15.42 -20.01
CA THR A 180 29.12 14.75 -20.73
C THR A 180 29.00 14.95 -22.24
N ASP A 181 30.17 14.96 -22.90
CA ASP A 181 30.32 14.89 -24.36
C ASP A 181 30.46 13.45 -24.89
N ALA A 182 30.48 12.43 -23.98
CA ALA A 182 30.54 11.03 -24.37
C ALA A 182 29.36 10.66 -25.27
N LEU A 183 29.66 10.13 -26.45
CA LEU A 183 28.64 9.70 -27.43
C LEU A 183 27.81 8.53 -26.91
N LEU A 184 28.45 7.61 -26.20
CA LEU A 184 27.85 6.40 -25.62
C LEU A 184 28.35 6.21 -24.20
N ILE A 185 27.44 5.86 -23.28
CA ILE A 185 27.76 5.41 -21.93
C ILE A 185 27.32 3.96 -21.83
N SER A 186 28.23 3.07 -21.43
CA SER A 186 27.88 1.68 -21.17
C SER A 186 26.95 1.62 -19.94
N VAL A 187 25.80 0.96 -20.09
CA VAL A 187 24.78 0.80 -19.03
C VAL A 187 24.54 -0.66 -18.68
N ASP A 188 25.46 -1.54 -19.04
CA ASP A 188 25.33 -2.99 -18.96
C ASP A 188 25.71 -3.50 -17.54
N GLN A 189 25.05 -2.95 -16.53
CA GLN A 189 25.22 -3.30 -15.12
C GLN A 189 23.86 -3.50 -14.43
N ALA A 190 23.86 -3.93 -13.18
CA ALA A 190 22.73 -4.53 -12.49
C ALA A 190 21.39 -3.79 -12.58
N ASP A 191 21.35 -2.48 -12.34
CA ASP A 191 20.09 -1.74 -12.32
C ASP A 191 19.76 -0.97 -13.63
N TYR A 192 20.59 -1.12 -14.67
CA TYR A 192 20.38 -0.57 -16.01
C TYR A 192 19.88 0.88 -16.02
N PRO A 193 20.60 1.84 -15.42
CA PRO A 193 20.20 3.25 -15.48
C PRO A 193 20.21 3.74 -16.94
N PRO A 194 19.22 4.55 -17.39
CA PRO A 194 19.20 5.00 -18.76
C PRO A 194 20.35 5.96 -19.06
N GLN A 195 20.93 5.87 -20.24
CA GLN A 195 22.03 6.76 -20.66
C GLN A 195 21.67 8.24 -20.54
N ALA A 196 20.42 8.60 -20.85
CA ALA A 196 19.93 9.97 -20.74
C ALA A 196 20.09 10.55 -19.32
N VAL A 197 19.99 9.71 -18.28
CA VAL A 197 20.19 10.08 -16.89
C VAL A 197 21.68 10.25 -16.59
N LEU A 198 22.53 9.33 -17.07
CA LEU A 198 23.97 9.34 -16.81
C LEU A 198 24.73 10.45 -17.57
N LYS A 199 24.14 10.97 -18.64
CA LYS A 199 24.74 12.09 -19.41
C LYS A 199 24.81 13.39 -18.63
N ASN A 200 24.02 13.56 -17.60
CA ASN A 200 23.96 14.77 -16.81
C ASN A 200 24.38 14.49 -15.37
N ALA A 201 24.96 15.48 -14.70
CA ALA A 201 25.31 15.39 -13.29
C ALA A 201 25.21 16.76 -12.61
N ILE A 202 25.26 16.76 -11.30
CA ILE A 202 25.61 17.95 -10.50
C ILE A 202 26.97 17.75 -9.85
N THR A 203 27.68 18.86 -9.72
CA THR A 203 28.96 18.94 -9.01
C THR A 203 29.03 20.25 -8.23
N THR A 204 30.10 20.47 -7.46
CA THR A 204 30.38 21.75 -6.80
C THR A 204 31.51 22.50 -7.49
N SER A 205 31.74 23.74 -7.13
CA SER A 205 32.78 24.58 -7.78
C SER A 205 34.22 24.24 -7.34
N THR A 206 34.38 23.62 -6.18
CA THR A 206 35.70 23.28 -5.61
C THR A 206 35.65 21.93 -4.89
N PRO A 207 36.79 21.20 -4.81
CA PRO A 207 36.85 19.93 -4.09
C PRO A 207 36.55 20.04 -2.59
N SER A 208 36.73 21.23 -2.00
CA SER A 208 36.45 21.47 -0.58
C SER A 208 34.97 21.57 -0.25
N GLN A 209 34.09 21.65 -1.26
CA GLN A 209 32.65 21.71 -1.10
C GLN A 209 32.05 20.30 -1.23
N SER A 210 31.12 19.97 -0.35
CA SER A 210 30.37 18.72 -0.38
C SER A 210 29.01 18.87 -1.07
N ILE A 211 28.51 17.78 -1.65
CA ILE A 211 27.12 17.66 -2.07
C ILE A 211 26.33 17.05 -0.91
N ILE A 212 25.32 17.76 -0.40
CA ILE A 212 24.45 17.27 0.68
C ILE A 212 23.09 16.97 0.08
N PHE A 213 22.57 15.78 0.35
CA PHE A 213 21.25 15.37 -0.09
C PHE A 213 20.20 15.72 0.95
N GLY A 214 19.20 16.48 0.54
CA GLY A 214 17.95 16.62 1.28
C GLY A 214 17.14 15.32 1.14
N THR A 215 16.99 14.58 2.22
CA THR A 215 16.14 13.40 2.28
C THR A 215 14.99 13.71 3.24
N ASP A 216 13.78 13.70 2.69
CA ASP A 216 12.56 13.96 3.47
C ASP A 216 12.07 12.65 4.10
N PHE A 217 12.84 12.14 5.06
CA PHE A 217 12.49 10.96 5.82
C PHE A 217 11.48 11.28 6.94
N PRO A 218 10.65 10.31 7.35
CA PRO A 218 9.79 10.46 8.52
C PRO A 218 10.63 10.57 9.81
N THR A 219 10.01 11.03 10.89
CA THR A 219 10.67 11.10 12.22
C THR A 219 10.97 9.72 12.79
N ALA A 220 10.15 8.71 12.48
CA ALA A 220 10.42 7.32 12.82
C ALA A 220 11.49 6.74 11.90
N GLN A 221 12.33 5.85 12.43
CA GLN A 221 13.28 5.11 11.61
C GLN A 221 12.56 4.15 10.67
N VAL A 222 12.93 4.19 9.39
CA VAL A 222 12.41 3.33 8.35
C VAL A 222 13.56 2.63 7.62
N PRO A 223 13.42 1.33 7.28
CA PRO A 223 14.40 0.64 6.47
C PRO A 223 14.37 1.20 5.05
N ILE A 224 15.56 1.44 4.49
CA ILE A 224 15.72 2.05 3.16
C ILE A 224 16.57 1.17 2.25
N TYR A 225 16.27 1.27 0.95
CA TYR A 225 17.14 0.88 -0.14
C TYR A 225 17.45 2.12 -0.97
N MET A 226 18.74 2.40 -1.15
CA MET A 226 19.19 3.56 -1.94
C MET A 226 20.25 3.12 -2.93
N THR A 227 20.10 3.54 -4.18
CA THR A 227 21.09 3.36 -5.24
C THR A 227 21.53 4.71 -5.75
N MET A 228 22.82 4.92 -5.88
CA MET A 228 23.45 6.11 -6.42
C MET A 228 24.30 5.75 -7.64
N TYR A 229 24.24 6.58 -8.67
CA TYR A 229 24.91 6.35 -9.95
C TYR A 229 25.89 7.50 -10.23
N PHE A 230 27.13 7.12 -10.57
CA PHE A 230 28.26 8.03 -10.78
C PHE A 230 28.93 7.73 -12.09
N SER A 231 28.89 8.66 -13.04
CA SER A 231 29.55 8.61 -14.34
C SER A 231 30.33 9.91 -14.54
N GLU A 232 31.63 9.79 -14.90
CA GLU A 232 32.43 10.97 -15.18
C GLU A 232 31.95 11.66 -16.48
N VAL A 233 31.79 12.97 -16.40
CA VAL A 233 31.25 13.76 -17.50
C VAL A 233 32.34 14.27 -18.45
N THR A 234 33.61 14.17 -18.08
CA THR A 234 34.75 14.64 -18.85
C THR A 234 35.85 13.59 -18.84
N GLU A 235 36.48 13.31 -19.97
CA GLU A 235 37.67 12.47 -20.00
C GLU A 235 38.83 13.17 -19.25
N LEU A 236 39.26 12.59 -18.12
CA LEU A 236 40.26 13.18 -17.25
C LEU A 236 41.68 12.94 -17.78
N ASP A 237 42.52 13.93 -17.71
CA ASP A 237 43.94 13.79 -17.98
C ASP A 237 44.72 13.28 -16.74
N SER A 238 46.00 13.01 -16.89
CA SER A 238 46.85 12.43 -15.82
C SER A 238 47.06 13.37 -14.62
N THR A 239 46.71 14.66 -14.73
CA THR A 239 46.82 15.65 -13.64
C THR A 239 45.52 15.81 -12.88
N GLN A 240 44.44 15.26 -13.41
CA GLN A 240 43.09 15.37 -12.86
C GLN A 240 42.69 14.07 -12.17
N LYS A 241 42.13 14.18 -10.98
CA LYS A 241 41.59 13.06 -10.24
C LYS A 241 40.28 13.49 -9.59
N ARG A 242 39.19 12.75 -9.87
CA ARG A 242 37.96 12.84 -9.12
C ARG A 242 37.85 11.60 -8.23
N SER A 243 37.86 11.83 -6.93
CA SER A 243 37.70 10.77 -5.93
C SER A 243 36.94 11.33 -4.74
N PHE A 244 35.89 10.65 -4.32
CA PHE A 244 35.07 11.07 -3.19
C PHE A 244 34.47 9.87 -2.48
N MET A 245 33.97 10.06 -1.29
CA MET A 245 33.30 9.05 -0.49
C MET A 245 31.89 9.52 -0.14
N VAL A 246 31.02 8.55 0.14
CA VAL A 246 29.64 8.81 0.60
C VAL A 246 29.62 8.71 2.11
N TYR A 247 29.01 9.71 2.74
CA TYR A 247 28.88 9.81 4.19
C TYR A 247 27.42 9.79 4.60
N ARG A 248 27.15 9.17 5.75
CA ARG A 248 25.89 9.24 6.46
C ARG A 248 26.16 9.77 7.86
N ASN A 249 25.49 10.87 8.24
CA ASN A 249 25.68 11.51 9.57
C ASN A 249 27.16 11.75 9.92
N ASN A 250 27.97 12.17 8.94
CA ASN A 250 29.42 12.39 9.02
C ASN A 250 30.30 11.13 9.17
N GLU A 251 29.73 9.94 9.05
CA GLU A 251 30.49 8.69 8.98
C GLU A 251 30.51 8.19 7.53
N SER A 252 31.70 7.87 7.02
CA SER A 252 31.86 7.29 5.69
C SER A 252 31.36 5.85 5.69
N PHE A 253 30.57 5.48 4.68
CA PHE A 253 30.10 4.11 4.50
C PHE A 253 30.43 3.54 3.13
N SER A 254 31.17 4.26 2.30
CA SER A 254 31.69 3.75 1.04
C SER A 254 33.22 3.79 1.02
N ASP A 255 33.80 2.95 0.16
CA ASP A 255 35.16 3.13 -0.32
C ASP A 255 35.25 4.37 -1.20
N PRO A 256 36.46 4.89 -1.52
CA PRO A 256 36.64 5.97 -2.47
C PRO A 256 36.06 5.61 -3.86
N ILE A 257 35.15 6.44 -4.34
CA ILE A 257 34.51 6.32 -5.65
C ILE A 257 35.28 7.16 -6.67
N LEU A 258 35.68 6.50 -7.75
CA LEU A 258 36.29 7.12 -8.92
C LEU A 258 35.37 6.88 -10.12
N PRO A 259 34.50 7.84 -10.46
CA PRO A 259 33.57 7.68 -11.58
C PRO A 259 34.29 7.40 -12.89
N PRO A 260 33.98 6.34 -13.65
CA PRO A 260 34.58 6.09 -14.95
C PRO A 260 33.97 6.98 -16.03
N TYR A 261 34.77 7.39 -17.01
CA TYR A 261 34.28 8.05 -18.22
C TYR A 261 33.66 7.05 -19.20
N ALA A 262 32.58 7.42 -19.86
CA ALA A 262 31.81 6.58 -20.78
C ALA A 262 31.29 5.24 -20.17
N ASN A 263 31.29 5.15 -18.88
CA ASN A 263 30.77 4.06 -18.06
C ASN A 263 30.24 4.64 -16.73
N PHE A 264 29.75 3.82 -15.79
CA PHE A 264 29.31 4.30 -14.49
C PHE A 264 29.71 3.36 -13.36
N THR A 265 29.70 3.91 -12.15
CA THR A 265 29.77 3.16 -10.90
C THR A 265 28.43 3.25 -10.20
N GLU A 266 27.94 2.12 -9.73
CA GLU A 266 26.74 2.01 -8.89
C GLU A 266 27.14 1.76 -7.43
N LEU A 267 26.56 2.54 -6.52
CA LEU A 267 26.66 2.30 -5.08
C LEU A 267 25.26 2.07 -4.53
N TYR A 268 25.03 0.90 -3.94
CA TYR A 268 23.77 0.59 -3.26
C TYR A 268 23.91 0.52 -1.74
N VAL A 269 22.82 0.76 -1.05
CA VAL A 269 22.66 0.69 0.40
C VAL A 269 21.36 -0.02 0.71
N SER A 270 21.40 -1.16 1.38
CA SER A 270 20.21 -1.97 1.67
C SER A 270 20.00 -2.29 3.15
N ASN A 271 20.98 -1.99 4.02
CA ASN A 271 20.97 -2.41 5.42
C ASN A 271 20.83 -1.24 6.40
N PHE A 272 20.39 -0.08 5.93
CA PHE A 272 20.25 1.10 6.78
C PHE A 272 18.79 1.38 7.12
N THR A 273 18.58 1.82 8.37
CA THR A 273 17.37 2.56 8.73
C THR A 273 17.69 4.05 8.75
N SER A 274 16.78 4.88 8.28
CA SER A 274 16.94 6.33 8.23
C SER A 274 15.72 7.05 8.80
N ALA A 275 15.93 8.24 9.35
CA ALA A 275 14.90 9.09 9.93
C ALA A 275 15.16 10.55 9.52
N SER A 276 14.30 11.47 9.92
CA SER A 276 14.36 12.90 9.55
C SER A 276 15.66 13.60 9.93
N ASN A 277 16.44 13.04 10.85
CA ASN A 277 17.76 13.54 11.23
C ASN A 277 18.93 12.89 10.45
N SER A 278 18.65 11.95 9.54
CA SER A 278 19.69 11.34 8.71
C SER A 278 20.10 12.28 7.59
N THR A 279 21.41 12.47 7.42
CA THR A 279 21.99 13.26 6.34
C THR A 279 22.91 12.38 5.49
N PHE A 280 22.88 12.60 4.19
CA PHE A 280 23.80 11.94 3.24
C PHE A 280 24.59 13.01 2.52
N SER A 281 25.90 12.78 2.32
CA SER A 281 26.75 13.72 1.60
C SER A 281 27.86 13.03 0.83
N LEU A 282 28.31 13.67 -0.26
CA LEU A 282 29.52 13.31 -1.00
C LEU A 282 30.62 14.29 -0.64
N ILE A 283 31.77 13.76 -0.20
CA ILE A 283 32.93 14.54 0.21
C ILE A 283 34.15 14.04 -0.56
N ALA A 284 34.87 14.95 -1.22
CA ALA A 284 36.08 14.62 -1.94
C ALA A 284 37.16 14.02 -1.01
N THR A 285 37.92 13.05 -1.50
CA THR A 285 39.09 12.53 -0.78
C THR A 285 40.21 13.56 -0.81
N ALA A 286 41.16 13.47 0.13
CA ALA A 286 42.25 14.43 0.29
C ALA A 286 43.15 14.56 -0.96
N ASP A 287 43.20 13.53 -1.79
CA ASP A 287 44.00 13.46 -3.02
C ASP A 287 43.17 13.76 -4.30
N SER A 288 41.90 14.11 -4.14
CA SER A 288 41.06 14.53 -5.26
C SER A 288 41.39 15.95 -5.72
N THR A 289 41.61 16.15 -7.01
CA THR A 289 41.80 17.47 -7.60
C THR A 289 40.51 18.08 -8.12
N LEU A 290 39.42 17.27 -8.23
CA LEU A 290 38.12 17.68 -8.71
C LEU A 290 37.04 17.49 -7.62
N PRO A 291 35.97 18.30 -7.64
CA PRO A 291 34.86 18.18 -6.69
C PRO A 291 34.05 16.89 -6.91
N PRO A 292 33.28 16.42 -5.91
CA PRO A 292 32.39 15.27 -6.07
C PRO A 292 31.32 15.56 -7.13
N LEU A 293 30.79 14.51 -7.76
CA LEU A 293 29.63 14.59 -8.65
C LEU A 293 28.63 13.45 -8.39
N ILE A 294 27.39 13.63 -8.86
CA ILE A 294 26.39 12.58 -8.94
C ILE A 294 25.49 12.77 -10.15
N ASN A 295 25.16 11.65 -10.82
CA ASN A 295 24.29 11.63 -12.00
C ASN A 295 22.85 11.30 -11.62
N ALA A 296 22.64 10.29 -10.76
CA ALA A 296 21.30 9.87 -10.39
C ALA A 296 21.25 9.20 -9.01
N MET A 297 20.04 9.13 -8.47
CA MET A 297 19.75 8.43 -7.22
C MET A 297 18.32 7.86 -7.24
N GLU A 298 18.18 6.65 -6.76
CA GLU A 298 16.88 6.06 -6.39
C GLU A 298 16.85 5.81 -4.89
N LEU A 299 15.73 6.12 -4.28
CA LEU A 299 15.48 5.91 -2.86
C LEU A 299 14.14 5.23 -2.68
N PHE A 300 14.15 4.11 -1.97
CA PHE A 300 12.97 3.32 -1.66
C PHE A 300 12.86 3.09 -0.15
N TYR A 301 11.64 2.92 0.33
CA TYR A 301 11.39 2.27 1.60
C TYR A 301 11.27 0.77 1.37
N ILE A 302 11.86 -0.03 2.27
CA ILE A 302 11.66 -1.48 2.28
C ILE A 302 10.38 -1.77 3.07
N SER A 303 9.51 -2.59 2.51
CA SER A 303 8.23 -2.95 3.13
C SER A 303 8.41 -3.79 4.39
N ASP A 304 7.34 -4.00 5.14
CA ASP A 304 7.23 -5.17 6.02
C ASP A 304 7.31 -6.45 5.18
N GLN A 305 7.57 -7.60 5.83
CA GLN A 305 7.60 -8.88 5.12
C GLN A 305 6.26 -9.14 4.44
N LEU A 306 6.32 -9.48 3.15
CA LEU A 306 5.13 -9.71 2.32
C LEU A 306 4.40 -10.98 2.76
N THR A 307 3.07 -10.89 2.84
CA THR A 307 2.21 -12.03 3.09
C THR A 307 2.26 -13.04 1.93
N ASP A 308 2.03 -14.32 2.25
CA ASP A 308 1.86 -15.39 1.25
C ASP A 308 0.40 -15.58 0.83
N GLY A 309 -0.51 -14.75 1.32
CA GLY A 309 -1.95 -14.91 1.14
C GLY A 309 -2.59 -15.80 2.21
N THR A 310 -3.91 -15.92 2.16
CA THR A 310 -4.66 -16.87 3.01
C THR A 310 -4.22 -18.31 2.72
N ASN A 311 -4.17 -19.14 3.75
CA ASN A 311 -3.76 -20.54 3.62
C ASN A 311 -4.55 -21.25 2.49
N SER A 312 -3.84 -21.96 1.63
CA SER A 312 -4.41 -22.56 0.41
C SER A 312 -5.50 -23.60 0.69
N ASN A 313 -5.42 -24.33 1.81
CA ASN A 313 -6.46 -25.29 2.19
C ASN A 313 -7.76 -24.57 2.60
N ASP A 314 -7.64 -23.43 3.30
CA ASP A 314 -8.80 -22.63 3.68
C ASP A 314 -9.43 -22.00 2.42
N VAL A 315 -8.61 -21.48 1.49
CA VAL A 315 -9.07 -20.92 0.21
C VAL A 315 -9.79 -21.98 -0.62
N ALA A 316 -9.24 -23.19 -0.74
CA ALA A 316 -9.85 -24.28 -1.50
C ALA A 316 -11.20 -24.72 -0.92
N ALA A 317 -11.31 -24.85 0.41
CA ALA A 317 -12.57 -25.16 1.06
C ALA A 317 -13.64 -24.07 0.88
N LEU A 318 -13.25 -22.80 0.96
CA LEU A 318 -14.15 -21.67 0.71
C LEU A 318 -14.58 -21.58 -0.75
N ALA A 319 -13.69 -21.86 -1.70
CA ALA A 319 -14.04 -21.94 -3.12
C ALA A 319 -15.05 -23.05 -3.43
N SER A 320 -14.93 -24.21 -2.77
CA SER A 320 -15.93 -25.28 -2.87
C SER A 320 -17.27 -24.83 -2.32
N LEU A 321 -17.29 -24.18 -1.15
CA LEU A 321 -18.53 -23.65 -0.56
C LEU A 321 -19.19 -22.59 -1.48
N GLN A 322 -18.39 -21.73 -2.12
CA GLN A 322 -18.90 -20.72 -3.05
C GLN A 322 -19.50 -21.35 -4.30
N SER A 323 -18.92 -22.45 -4.81
CA SER A 323 -19.45 -23.14 -6.00
C SER A 323 -20.86 -23.66 -5.80
N ASP A 324 -21.21 -23.97 -4.56
CA ASP A 324 -22.50 -24.54 -4.18
C ASP A 324 -23.54 -23.47 -3.75
N SER A 325 -23.17 -22.17 -3.77
CA SER A 325 -24.05 -21.09 -3.29
C SER A 325 -23.90 -19.80 -4.08
N ASP A 326 -24.91 -19.44 -4.87
CA ASP A 326 -24.94 -18.22 -5.68
C ASP A 326 -24.70 -16.96 -4.83
N VAL A 327 -25.19 -16.94 -3.58
CA VAL A 327 -25.04 -15.80 -2.67
C VAL A 327 -23.57 -15.59 -2.29
N LEU A 328 -22.79 -16.67 -2.18
CA LEU A 328 -21.38 -16.58 -1.78
C LEU A 328 -20.46 -16.32 -2.97
N GLN A 329 -20.92 -16.52 -4.21
CA GLN A 329 -20.15 -16.22 -5.42
C GLN A 329 -19.89 -14.71 -5.62
N GLU A 330 -20.65 -13.85 -4.94
CA GLU A 330 -20.40 -12.40 -4.95
C GLU A 330 -19.07 -12.00 -4.28
N TRP A 331 -18.46 -12.91 -3.49
CA TRP A 331 -17.22 -12.64 -2.75
C TRP A 331 -16.02 -13.12 -3.55
N GLY A 332 -15.10 -12.20 -3.89
CA GLY A 332 -13.91 -12.47 -4.68
C GLY A 332 -12.61 -12.11 -3.98
N GLY A 333 -11.48 -12.54 -4.55
CA GLY A 333 -10.15 -12.28 -4.05
C GLY A 333 -9.82 -13.02 -2.76
N ASP A 334 -8.74 -12.63 -2.08
CA ASP A 334 -8.25 -13.29 -0.87
C ASP A 334 -9.26 -13.14 0.30
N PRO A 335 -9.65 -14.24 0.99
CA PRO A 335 -10.66 -14.19 2.05
C PRO A 335 -10.26 -13.34 3.27
N CYS A 336 -9.00 -13.37 3.67
CA CYS A 336 -8.49 -12.72 4.87
C CYS A 336 -7.85 -11.37 4.61
N LEU A 337 -7.39 -11.09 3.38
CA LEU A 337 -6.52 -9.97 3.07
C LEU A 337 -7.11 -9.04 2.00
N PRO A 338 -6.72 -7.75 2.03
CA PRO A 338 -5.91 -7.09 3.04
C PRO A 338 -6.72 -6.85 4.33
N ALA A 339 -6.09 -7.04 5.48
CA ALA A 339 -6.74 -6.68 6.75
C ALA A 339 -6.96 -5.15 6.83
N PRO A 340 -8.09 -4.64 7.38
CA PRO A 340 -9.22 -5.35 7.99
C PRO A 340 -10.35 -5.73 6.99
N PHE A 341 -10.09 -5.73 5.69
CA PHE A 341 -11.10 -5.94 4.63
C PHE A 341 -11.27 -7.43 4.27
N SER A 342 -11.24 -8.32 5.28
CA SER A 342 -11.64 -9.73 5.12
C SER A 342 -13.10 -9.85 4.66
N TRP A 343 -13.51 -11.00 4.13
CA TRP A 343 -14.91 -11.24 3.82
C TRP A 343 -15.79 -11.12 5.08
N ASP A 344 -16.99 -10.54 4.97
CA ASP A 344 -17.82 -10.16 6.13
C ASP A 344 -18.27 -11.35 7.00
N TRP A 345 -18.40 -12.52 6.40
CA TRP A 345 -18.93 -13.72 7.03
C TRP A 345 -17.85 -14.65 7.59
N LEU A 346 -16.59 -14.17 7.65
CA LEU A 346 -15.50 -14.93 8.29
C LEU A 346 -14.59 -14.03 9.13
N THR A 347 -13.81 -14.65 9.98
CA THR A 347 -12.68 -14.02 10.65
C THR A 347 -11.42 -14.85 10.46
N CYS A 348 -10.27 -14.15 10.48
CA CYS A 348 -8.96 -14.74 10.33
C CYS A 348 -8.05 -14.38 11.49
N ASN A 349 -7.05 -15.23 11.74
CA ASN A 349 -5.92 -14.85 12.59
C ASN A 349 -4.95 -13.92 11.84
N THR A 350 -3.98 -13.37 12.56
CA THR A 350 -2.90 -12.54 12.00
C THR A 350 -1.67 -13.40 11.73
N GLY A 351 -0.88 -13.05 10.71
CA GLY A 351 0.36 -13.74 10.35
C GLY A 351 0.69 -13.54 8.88
N THR A 352 1.84 -14.05 8.44
CA THR A 352 2.25 -14.02 7.03
C THR A 352 1.40 -14.94 6.14
N THR A 353 0.81 -15.98 6.72
CA THR A 353 -0.15 -16.88 6.06
C THR A 353 -1.40 -17.00 6.93
N PRO A 354 -2.34 -16.04 6.85
CA PRO A 354 -3.55 -16.04 7.67
C PRO A 354 -4.38 -17.31 7.48
N ARG A 355 -5.04 -17.73 8.56
CA ARG A 355 -5.98 -18.86 8.60
C ARG A 355 -7.37 -18.36 8.97
N VAL A 356 -8.39 -18.93 8.33
CA VAL A 356 -9.79 -18.67 8.71
C VAL A 356 -10.09 -19.37 10.05
N THR A 357 -10.54 -18.59 11.02
CA THR A 357 -10.84 -19.07 12.39
C THR A 357 -12.32 -19.12 12.69
N ALA A 358 -13.16 -18.38 11.96
CA ALA A 358 -14.60 -18.44 12.15
C ALA A 358 -15.37 -18.26 10.83
N LEU A 359 -16.52 -18.93 10.74
CA LEU A 359 -17.51 -18.80 9.68
C LEU A 359 -18.85 -18.37 10.29
N TYR A 360 -19.39 -17.24 9.85
CA TYR A 360 -20.67 -16.65 10.29
C TYR A 360 -21.65 -16.61 9.12
N LEU A 361 -22.23 -17.74 8.80
CA LEU A 361 -23.10 -17.94 7.64
C LEU A 361 -24.58 -18.11 8.03
N SER A 362 -24.96 -17.57 9.16
CA SER A 362 -26.35 -17.59 9.63
C SER A 362 -27.26 -16.81 8.68
N SER A 363 -28.35 -17.44 8.24
CA SER A 363 -29.36 -16.81 7.38
C SER A 363 -28.86 -16.40 5.98
N TYR A 364 -27.84 -17.06 5.46
CA TYR A 364 -27.33 -16.81 4.09
C TYR A 364 -28.13 -17.57 3.00
N GLY A 365 -29.16 -18.35 3.39
CA GLY A 365 -29.96 -19.12 2.42
C GLY A 365 -29.21 -20.33 1.85
N LEU A 366 -28.18 -20.82 2.54
CA LEU A 366 -27.43 -21.99 2.12
C LEU A 366 -28.34 -23.22 2.05
N SER A 367 -28.18 -24.02 0.99
CA SER A 367 -28.94 -25.23 0.76
C SER A 367 -28.01 -26.35 0.28
N GLY A 368 -28.52 -27.58 0.22
CA GLY A 368 -27.71 -28.72 -0.22
C GLY A 368 -27.19 -29.56 0.94
N SER A 369 -26.24 -30.45 0.64
CA SER A 369 -25.56 -31.24 1.65
C SER A 369 -24.59 -30.39 2.47
N PHE A 370 -24.21 -30.90 3.64
CA PHE A 370 -23.26 -30.19 4.52
C PHE A 370 -21.92 -29.97 3.81
N PRO A 371 -21.40 -28.72 3.76
CA PRO A 371 -20.13 -28.42 3.12
C PRO A 371 -18.94 -29.10 3.81
N ASP A 372 -17.88 -29.43 3.05
CA ASP A 372 -16.67 -30.02 3.63
C ASP A 372 -15.67 -28.96 4.06
N PHE A 373 -15.54 -28.77 5.38
CA PHE A 373 -14.54 -27.88 6.00
C PHE A 373 -13.40 -28.66 6.67
N SER A 374 -13.24 -29.95 6.38
CA SER A 374 -12.27 -30.82 7.07
C SER A 374 -10.82 -30.35 6.98
N SER A 375 -10.47 -29.64 5.90
CA SER A 375 -9.13 -29.05 5.69
C SER A 375 -8.90 -27.74 6.44
N MET A 376 -9.96 -27.09 6.94
CA MET A 376 -9.88 -25.81 7.65
C MET A 376 -9.58 -26.01 9.14
N THR A 377 -8.41 -26.55 9.43
CA THR A 377 -8.02 -27.00 10.79
C THR A 377 -7.87 -25.88 11.81
N ALA A 378 -7.86 -24.62 11.41
CA ALA A 378 -7.80 -23.46 12.29
C ALA A 378 -9.18 -22.96 12.75
N LEU A 379 -10.27 -23.55 12.25
CA LEU A 379 -11.63 -23.14 12.63
C LEU A 379 -11.88 -23.34 14.13
N GLU A 380 -12.37 -22.28 14.75
CA GLU A 380 -12.78 -22.22 16.14
C GLU A 380 -14.30 -22.07 16.29
N THR A 381 -14.94 -21.38 15.33
CA THR A 381 -16.38 -21.10 15.34
C THR A 381 -17.01 -21.38 13.98
N ILE A 382 -18.14 -22.10 13.97
CA ILE A 382 -18.98 -22.32 12.79
C ILE A 382 -20.44 -22.00 13.18
N ASP A 383 -21.01 -20.96 12.57
CA ASP A 383 -22.44 -20.62 12.71
C ASP A 383 -23.13 -20.75 11.34
N LEU A 384 -23.91 -21.82 11.20
CA LEU A 384 -24.71 -22.14 10.00
C LEU A 384 -26.21 -22.11 10.27
N ARG A 385 -26.67 -21.53 11.38
CA ARG A 385 -28.08 -21.54 11.74
C ARG A 385 -28.94 -20.82 10.71
N ASN A 386 -30.24 -21.20 10.72
CA ASN A 386 -31.27 -20.61 9.86
C ASN A 386 -30.89 -20.64 8.38
N ASN A 387 -30.59 -21.87 7.89
CA ASN A 387 -30.34 -22.18 6.49
C ASN A 387 -31.20 -23.39 6.07
N SER A 388 -31.01 -23.89 4.86
CA SER A 388 -31.72 -25.05 4.31
C SER A 388 -30.79 -26.25 4.06
N ILE A 389 -29.74 -26.38 4.89
CA ILE A 389 -28.76 -27.48 4.78
C ILE A 389 -29.45 -28.78 5.26
N TYR A 390 -29.32 -29.85 4.47
CA TYR A 390 -29.94 -31.14 4.75
C TYR A 390 -28.92 -32.29 4.82
N GLY A 391 -29.39 -33.48 5.25
CA GLY A 391 -28.55 -34.66 5.35
C GLY A 391 -27.94 -34.85 6.75
N PRO A 392 -27.06 -35.84 6.94
CA PRO A 392 -26.45 -36.11 8.21
C PRO A 392 -25.39 -35.08 8.61
N ILE A 393 -25.21 -34.87 9.90
CA ILE A 393 -24.09 -34.06 10.43
C ILE A 393 -22.80 -34.86 10.23
N PRO A 394 -21.77 -34.30 9.54
CA PRO A 394 -20.54 -35.03 9.24
C PRO A 394 -19.64 -35.25 10.46
N ASP A 395 -19.00 -36.42 10.51
CA ASP A 395 -18.07 -36.80 11.59
C ASP A 395 -16.83 -35.90 11.70
N PHE A 396 -16.39 -35.32 10.58
CA PHE A 396 -15.19 -34.48 10.57
C PHE A 396 -15.30 -33.25 11.48
N LEU A 397 -16.49 -32.73 11.71
CA LEU A 397 -16.71 -31.58 12.59
C LEU A 397 -16.22 -31.83 14.03
N GLY A 398 -16.38 -33.05 14.52
CA GLY A 398 -15.86 -33.43 15.84
C GLY A 398 -14.36 -33.65 15.87
N ASN A 399 -13.74 -33.79 14.70
CA ASN A 399 -12.30 -34.00 14.52
C ASN A 399 -11.53 -32.71 14.24
N LEU A 400 -12.21 -31.56 14.07
CA LEU A 400 -11.55 -30.26 13.92
C LEU A 400 -10.84 -29.89 15.23
N PRO A 401 -9.51 -29.69 15.21
CA PRO A 401 -8.71 -29.66 16.44
C PRO A 401 -8.96 -28.43 17.30
N ASN A 402 -9.40 -27.34 16.69
CA ASN A 402 -9.55 -26.03 17.33
C ASN A 402 -11.02 -25.61 17.51
N LEU A 403 -12.00 -26.43 17.08
CA LEU A 403 -13.40 -26.06 17.09
C LEU A 403 -13.93 -25.95 18.54
N LYS A 404 -14.45 -24.76 18.86
CA LYS A 404 -14.97 -24.39 20.19
C LYS A 404 -16.48 -24.14 20.18
N GLU A 405 -17.02 -23.64 19.07
CA GLU A 405 -18.45 -23.32 18.94
C GLU A 405 -18.99 -23.79 17.58
N LEU A 406 -20.11 -24.53 17.63
CA LEU A 406 -20.82 -25.03 16.48
C LEU A 406 -22.31 -24.78 16.63
N ASN A 407 -22.92 -24.00 15.74
CA ASN A 407 -24.33 -23.70 15.69
C ASN A 407 -24.95 -24.16 14.38
N LEU A 408 -25.82 -25.18 14.46
CA LEU A 408 -26.51 -25.80 13.33
C LEU A 408 -28.04 -25.67 13.43
N ALA A 409 -28.55 -24.85 14.37
CA ALA A 409 -29.98 -24.67 14.60
C ALA A 409 -30.72 -24.25 13.31
N ASP A 410 -32.00 -24.55 13.25
CA ASP A 410 -32.92 -24.14 12.20
C ASP A 410 -32.41 -24.52 10.77
N ASN A 411 -31.99 -25.80 10.62
CA ASN A 411 -31.64 -26.45 9.36
C ASN A 411 -32.47 -27.73 9.14
N GLN A 412 -32.30 -28.40 8.02
CA GLN A 412 -33.01 -29.64 7.68
C GLN A 412 -32.13 -30.90 7.89
N LEU A 413 -31.23 -30.84 8.86
CA LEU A 413 -30.28 -31.91 9.15
C LEU A 413 -31.02 -33.15 9.72
N THR A 414 -30.52 -34.34 9.39
CA THR A 414 -31.10 -35.63 9.74
C THR A 414 -30.09 -36.54 10.43
N GLY A 415 -30.56 -37.61 11.03
CA GLY A 415 -29.70 -38.58 11.70
C GLY A 415 -29.33 -38.18 13.12
N SER A 416 -28.43 -38.95 13.71
CA SER A 416 -27.93 -38.74 15.08
C SER A 416 -26.70 -37.82 15.06
N VAL A 417 -26.50 -37.09 16.15
CA VAL A 417 -25.26 -36.30 16.35
C VAL A 417 -24.07 -37.26 16.40
N PRO A 418 -23.02 -37.04 15.61
CA PRO A 418 -21.82 -37.86 15.59
C PRO A 418 -21.18 -38.03 16.97
N THR A 419 -20.67 -39.21 17.26
CA THR A 419 -20.00 -39.49 18.53
C THR A 419 -18.70 -38.71 18.71
N SER A 420 -18.06 -38.31 17.61
CA SER A 420 -16.91 -37.41 17.58
C SER A 420 -17.24 -36.04 18.21
N LEU A 421 -18.37 -35.45 17.86
CA LEU A 421 -18.87 -34.20 18.46
C LEU A 421 -19.23 -34.34 19.93
N LEU A 422 -19.91 -35.45 20.29
CA LEU A 422 -20.32 -35.70 21.68
C LEU A 422 -19.14 -35.94 22.64
N LYS A 423 -18.00 -36.42 22.11
CA LYS A 423 -16.77 -36.64 22.89
C LYS A 423 -15.94 -35.37 23.07
N ASN A 424 -16.20 -34.34 22.29
CA ASN A 424 -15.46 -33.07 22.37
C ASN A 424 -16.01 -32.21 23.52
N ASN A 425 -15.44 -32.35 24.70
CA ASN A 425 -15.86 -31.63 25.91
C ASN A 425 -15.52 -30.12 25.91
N LYS A 426 -14.78 -29.65 24.93
CA LYS A 426 -14.45 -28.23 24.74
C LYS A 426 -15.46 -27.53 23.81
N LEU A 427 -16.24 -28.31 23.07
CA LEU A 427 -17.17 -27.80 22.09
C LEU A 427 -18.46 -27.33 22.73
N LYS A 428 -18.81 -26.07 22.51
CA LYS A 428 -20.16 -25.55 22.80
C LYS A 428 -21.05 -25.84 21.58
N LEU A 429 -21.83 -26.91 21.68
CA LEU A 429 -22.81 -27.24 20.66
C LEU A 429 -24.13 -26.50 20.99
N VAL A 430 -24.58 -25.64 20.03
CA VAL A 430 -25.83 -24.89 20.14
C VAL A 430 -26.87 -25.56 19.23
N ASP A 431 -27.98 -25.98 19.83
CA ASP A 431 -29.16 -26.61 19.22
C ASP A 431 -28.93 -27.34 17.89
N THR A 432 -28.82 -28.65 17.95
CA THR A 432 -28.93 -29.52 16.78
C THR A 432 -30.37 -29.99 16.65
N PRO A 433 -31.03 -29.86 15.46
CA PRO A 433 -32.35 -30.41 15.26
C PRO A 433 -32.27 -31.95 15.31
N THR A 434 -32.65 -32.54 16.44
CA THR A 434 -32.92 -33.96 16.48
C THR A 434 -34.38 -34.18 16.10
N THR A 435 -34.63 -34.62 14.86
CA THR A 435 -35.90 -35.25 14.54
C THR A 435 -35.99 -36.54 15.38
N SER A 436 -36.71 -36.45 16.46
CA SER A 436 -37.05 -37.61 17.29
C SER A 436 -37.97 -38.55 16.52
N THR A 437 -37.39 -39.48 15.77
CA THR A 437 -38.12 -40.74 15.48
C THR A 437 -37.98 -41.61 16.72
N SER A 438 -39.06 -41.66 17.46
CA SER A 438 -39.26 -42.50 18.62
C SER A 438 -38.95 -43.97 18.30
N TYR A 439 -37.87 -44.51 18.87
CA TYR A 439 -37.78 -45.92 19.26
C TYR A 439 -37.14 -45.98 20.63
N GLY A 440 -37.89 -46.64 21.54
CA GLY A 440 -37.67 -46.63 22.97
C GLY A 440 -36.32 -47.19 23.44
N GLY A 441 -35.76 -46.53 24.42
CA GLY A 441 -34.60 -46.98 25.20
C GLY A 441 -34.17 -45.88 26.15
N GLY A 442 -34.52 -46.00 27.42
CA GLY A 442 -34.39 -44.98 28.46
C GLY A 442 -32.97 -44.45 28.67
N GLY A 443 -32.84 -43.17 28.64
CA GLY A 443 -31.69 -42.40 29.07
C GLY A 443 -32.15 -40.97 29.32
N GLY A 444 -32.26 -40.58 30.58
CA GLY A 444 -32.89 -39.32 30.98
C GLY A 444 -32.14 -38.11 30.50
N TYR A 445 -32.81 -37.32 29.71
CA TYR A 445 -32.37 -35.95 29.36
C TYR A 445 -32.76 -35.01 30.50
N ILE A 446 -31.77 -34.42 31.15
CA ILE A 446 -31.98 -33.31 32.08
C ILE A 446 -32.26 -32.07 31.23
N SER A 447 -33.55 -31.78 31.00
CA SER A 447 -33.97 -30.49 30.44
C SER A 447 -33.53 -29.38 31.41
N PRO A 448 -32.77 -28.39 30.97
CA PRO A 448 -32.49 -27.26 31.83
C PRO A 448 -33.79 -26.51 32.07
N LYS A 449 -34.25 -26.52 33.32
CA LYS A 449 -35.37 -25.70 33.78
C LYS A 449 -35.13 -24.26 33.32
N LYS A 450 -36.10 -23.74 32.57
CA LYS A 450 -36.22 -22.32 32.22
C LYS A 450 -36.15 -21.50 33.51
N LYS A 451 -34.96 -20.99 33.87
CA LYS A 451 -34.83 -19.96 34.87
C LYS A 451 -35.43 -18.69 34.29
N SER A 452 -36.54 -18.26 34.84
CA SER A 452 -37.08 -16.93 34.60
C SER A 452 -36.01 -15.93 35.07
N ASN A 453 -35.27 -15.38 34.15
CA ASN A 453 -34.37 -14.27 34.43
C ASN A 453 -35.23 -13.04 34.69
N LYS A 454 -35.51 -12.80 35.99
CA LYS A 454 -35.80 -11.44 36.42
C LYS A 454 -34.53 -10.64 36.15
N LEU A 455 -34.53 -9.82 35.10
CA LEU A 455 -33.51 -8.82 34.89
C LEU A 455 -33.40 -7.96 36.14
N PRO A 456 -32.23 -7.80 36.74
CA PRO A 456 -32.07 -6.85 37.84
C PRO A 456 -32.32 -5.43 37.27
N ALA A 457 -33.14 -4.69 37.99
CA ALA A 457 -33.52 -3.29 37.68
C ALA A 457 -32.34 -2.29 37.83
N ILE A 458 -31.16 -2.65 37.37
CA ILE A 458 -29.93 -1.81 37.42
C ILE A 458 -29.71 -1.03 36.13
N LEU A 459 -30.42 -1.36 35.03
CA LEU A 459 -30.26 -0.66 33.74
C LEU A 459 -31.01 0.69 33.65
N GLY A 460 -31.76 1.10 34.67
CA GLY A 460 -32.50 2.37 34.66
C GLY A 460 -31.70 3.60 35.09
N ALA A 461 -30.55 3.44 35.74
CA ALA A 461 -29.80 4.57 36.29
C ALA A 461 -28.56 5.01 35.47
N THR A 462 -28.09 4.18 34.55
CA THR A 462 -26.84 4.46 33.80
C THR A 462 -27.06 5.20 32.47
N ILE A 463 -28.24 5.06 31.85
CA ILE A 463 -28.57 5.72 30.59
C ILE A 463 -28.71 7.25 30.73
N PRO A 464 -29.34 7.80 31.77
CA PRO A 464 -29.41 9.26 31.94
C PRO A 464 -28.04 9.89 32.19
N THR A 465 -27.16 9.26 32.94
CA THR A 465 -25.81 9.79 33.23
C THR A 465 -24.93 9.81 32.00
N PHE A 466 -25.04 8.81 31.13
CA PHE A 466 -24.28 8.75 29.87
C PHE A 466 -24.73 9.84 28.89
N ILE A 467 -26.03 10.08 28.78
CA ILE A 467 -26.59 11.16 27.92
C ILE A 467 -26.18 12.52 28.47
N ILE A 468 -26.26 12.76 29.79
CA ILE A 468 -25.84 14.02 30.40
C ILE A 468 -24.35 14.27 30.19
N PHE A 469 -23.50 13.25 30.30
CA PHE A 469 -22.07 13.36 30.03
C PHE A 469 -21.79 13.85 28.59
N TRP A 470 -22.45 13.23 27.58
CA TRP A 470 -22.27 13.62 26.18
C TRP A 470 -22.86 14.99 25.84
N VAL A 471 -23.95 15.40 26.49
CA VAL A 471 -24.48 16.76 26.37
C VAL A 471 -23.51 17.80 26.92
N ILE A 472 -22.88 17.53 28.07
CA ILE A 472 -21.86 18.42 28.65
C ILE A 472 -20.64 18.50 27.75
N VAL A 473 -20.14 17.38 27.21
CA VAL A 473 -19.01 17.36 26.26
C VAL A 473 -19.35 18.15 25.00
N GLY A 474 -20.56 18.00 24.45
CA GLY A 474 -21.04 18.75 23.30
C GLY A 474 -21.10 20.26 23.55
N VAL A 475 -21.62 20.68 24.69
CA VAL A 475 -21.69 22.10 25.09
C VAL A 475 -20.28 22.69 25.25
N VAL A 476 -19.36 21.98 25.91
CA VAL A 476 -17.96 22.42 26.06
C VAL A 476 -17.28 22.53 24.70
N ALA A 477 -17.49 21.59 23.79
CA ALA A 477 -16.93 21.64 22.43
C ALA A 477 -17.46 22.85 21.63
N ILE A 478 -18.76 23.15 21.73
CA ILE A 478 -19.37 24.34 21.10
C ILE A 478 -18.80 25.64 21.68
N PHE A 479 -18.62 25.72 22.99
CA PHE A 479 -17.99 26.88 23.64
C PHE A 479 -16.53 27.07 23.23
N HIS A 480 -15.79 25.96 23.11
CA HIS A 480 -14.40 25.99 22.66
C HIS A 480 -14.28 26.42 21.19
N HIS A 481 -15.21 25.96 20.35
CA HIS A 481 -15.28 26.34 18.94
C HIS A 481 -15.65 27.83 18.77
N LYS A 482 -16.62 28.34 19.53
CA LYS A 482 -16.98 29.76 19.51
C LYS A 482 -15.84 30.67 19.99
N ARG A 483 -15.04 30.25 20.98
CA ARG A 483 -13.86 31.02 21.43
C ARG A 483 -12.76 31.07 20.35
N LYS A 484 -12.53 29.99 19.62
CA LYS A 484 -11.57 29.99 18.49
C LYS A 484 -12.02 30.89 17.35
N THR A 485 -13.31 30.89 17.02
CA THR A 485 -13.85 31.75 15.94
C THR A 485 -13.80 33.22 16.30
N ALA A 486 -14.04 33.59 17.56
CA ALA A 486 -13.92 34.96 18.05
C ALA A 486 -12.44 35.45 18.05
N ALA A 487 -11.48 34.59 18.37
CA ALA A 487 -10.05 34.93 18.31
C ALA A 487 -9.54 35.16 16.88
N ILE A 488 -10.04 34.39 15.90
CA ILE A 488 -9.72 34.55 14.47
C ILE A 488 -10.35 35.84 13.92
N ALA A 489 -11.57 36.19 14.34
CA ALA A 489 -12.23 37.44 13.95
C ALA A 489 -11.53 38.69 14.52
N ALA A 490 -10.97 38.60 15.72
CA ALA A 490 -10.19 39.69 16.32
C ALA A 490 -8.82 39.92 15.64
N LEU A 491 -8.21 38.89 15.06
CA LEU A 491 -6.98 38.99 14.29
C LEU A 491 -7.18 39.56 12.89
N SER A 492 -8.36 39.40 12.28
CA SER A 492 -8.68 39.93 10.95
C SER A 492 -9.15 41.40 10.94
N ALA A 493 -9.50 41.97 12.10
CA ALA A 493 -9.94 43.37 12.22
C ALA A 493 -8.80 44.39 12.42
N GLY A 494 -7.54 43.94 12.51
CA GLY A 494 -6.34 44.75 12.80
C GLY A 494 -5.54 45.25 11.60
N GLN A 495 -5.93 44.96 10.37
CA GLN A 495 -5.17 45.36 9.16
C GLN A 495 -6.07 46.02 8.11
N ASN A 496 -6.46 47.25 8.33
CA ASN A 496 -6.90 48.16 7.25
C ASN A 496 -6.49 49.60 7.59
N GLY A 497 -5.52 50.12 6.91
CA GLY A 497 -5.12 51.51 6.97
C GLY A 497 -4.07 51.90 5.92
N GLY A 498 -4.52 52.52 4.81
CA GLY A 498 -3.73 53.47 4.00
C GLY A 498 -3.04 52.93 2.74
N GLY A 499 -3.53 53.16 1.54
CA GLY A 499 -3.29 54.33 0.74
C GLY A 499 -2.70 54.08 -0.64
N ASN A 500 -3.47 54.41 -1.69
CA ASN A 500 -3.05 54.89 -3.03
C ASN A 500 -2.56 53.96 -4.14
N ARG A 501 -3.36 53.91 -5.21
CA ARG A 501 -3.05 53.60 -6.64
C ARG A 501 -2.27 54.73 -7.29
N PRO A 502 -1.62 54.57 -8.51
CA PRO A 502 -2.34 54.28 -9.75
C PRO A 502 -1.62 53.43 -10.84
N HIS A 503 -2.44 52.85 -11.72
CA HIS A 503 -2.35 52.63 -13.18
C HIS A 503 -1.05 52.08 -13.90
N GLY A 504 -1.27 51.03 -14.71
CA GLY A 504 -0.45 50.67 -15.87
C GLY A 504 -0.61 49.22 -16.35
N THR A 505 -1.50 48.95 -17.30
CA THR A 505 -1.47 47.80 -18.25
C THR A 505 -0.60 48.17 -19.45
N PRO A 506 -0.13 47.25 -20.34
CA PRO A 506 -0.53 45.88 -20.67
C PRO A 506 0.59 44.93 -21.15
N GLN A 507 0.15 43.71 -21.56
CA GLN A 507 0.73 42.79 -22.56
C GLN A 507 1.67 41.65 -22.10
N GLY A 508 1.21 40.42 -22.15
CA GLY A 508 1.44 39.43 -23.21
C GLY A 508 2.75 38.64 -23.07
N GLY A 509 2.67 37.43 -22.56
CA GLY A 509 3.77 36.47 -22.60
C GLY A 509 3.37 35.14 -22.04
N THR A 510 3.17 34.17 -22.90
CA THR A 510 2.84 32.77 -22.59
C THR A 510 4.00 32.11 -21.85
N ASN A 511 3.83 31.76 -20.59
CA ASN A 511 4.83 31.04 -19.80
C ASN A 511 4.40 29.60 -19.55
N ASN A 512 4.93 28.67 -20.34
CA ASN A 512 4.89 27.22 -20.11
C ASN A 512 5.77 26.75 -18.92
N ALA A 513 6.53 27.63 -18.30
CA ALA A 513 7.38 27.32 -17.14
C ALA A 513 6.60 27.09 -15.82
N GLY A 514 5.33 27.52 -15.76
CA GLY A 514 4.52 27.41 -14.56
C GLY A 514 3.98 26.01 -14.23
N MET A 515 3.96 25.10 -15.21
CA MET A 515 3.36 23.78 -15.03
C MET A 515 4.32 22.77 -14.39
N ALA A 516 5.60 22.80 -14.76
CA ALA A 516 6.62 21.93 -14.18
C ALA A 516 6.92 22.29 -12.71
N GLY A 517 6.96 23.57 -12.37
CA GLY A 517 7.16 24.04 -10.99
C GLY A 517 6.02 23.61 -10.05
N LYS A 518 4.78 23.64 -10.53
CA LYS A 518 3.61 23.19 -9.76
C LYS A 518 3.56 21.69 -9.54
N ILE A 519 4.07 20.89 -10.47
CA ILE A 519 4.15 19.43 -10.32
C ILE A 519 5.18 19.07 -9.23
N VAL A 520 6.30 19.76 -9.18
CA VAL A 520 7.35 19.53 -8.19
C VAL A 520 6.92 19.99 -6.80
N GLU A 521 6.26 21.14 -6.69
CA GLU A 521 5.71 21.62 -5.43
C GLU A 521 4.58 20.70 -4.91
N ALA A 522 3.77 20.16 -5.81
CA ALA A 522 2.77 19.14 -5.50
C ALA A 522 3.42 17.84 -5.04
N MET A 523 4.53 17.40 -5.65
CA MET A 523 5.28 16.21 -5.24
C MET A 523 5.97 16.39 -3.88
N VAL A 524 6.54 17.55 -3.60
CA VAL A 524 7.15 17.89 -2.30
C VAL A 524 6.07 17.91 -1.20
N ASN A 525 4.90 18.47 -1.48
CA ASN A 525 3.78 18.48 -0.53
C ASN A 525 3.18 17.08 -0.32
N GLN A 526 3.21 16.21 -1.34
CA GLN A 526 2.83 14.79 -1.21
C GLN A 526 3.81 14.03 -0.30
N LEU A 527 5.10 14.26 -0.46
CA LEU A 527 6.14 13.66 0.38
C LEU A 527 5.92 14.02 1.86
N ASN A 528 5.60 15.27 2.15
CA ASN A 528 5.32 15.77 3.49
C ASN A 528 4.02 15.18 4.09
N ALA A 529 2.99 14.97 3.29
CA ALA A 529 1.73 14.39 3.73
C ALA A 529 1.84 12.90 4.04
N SER A 530 2.58 12.13 3.21
CA SER A 530 2.82 10.69 3.43
C SER A 530 3.65 10.44 4.70
N ALA A 531 4.68 11.27 4.96
CA ALA A 531 5.50 11.17 6.16
C ALA A 531 4.70 11.35 7.46
N ASN A 532 3.80 12.34 7.51
CA ASN A 532 2.96 12.59 8.68
C ASN A 532 1.93 11.48 8.96
N THR A 533 1.42 10.83 7.91
CA THR A 533 0.40 9.78 8.04
C THR A 533 1.01 8.46 8.54
N ASN A 534 2.21 8.11 8.08
CA ASN A 534 2.94 6.92 8.54
C ASN A 534 3.33 7.03 10.01
N THR A 535 3.74 8.22 10.48
CA THR A 535 4.10 8.45 11.87
C THR A 535 2.92 8.25 12.82
N GLN A 536 1.72 8.71 12.45
CA GLN A 536 0.52 8.54 13.28
C GLN A 536 0.09 7.07 13.37
N ARG A 537 0.27 6.27 12.32
CA ARG A 537 -0.11 4.85 12.32
C ARG A 537 0.87 3.96 13.06
N GLN A 538 2.18 4.25 13.02
CA GLN A 538 3.14 3.54 13.87
C GLN A 538 2.86 3.76 15.35
N HIS A 539 2.46 4.96 15.76
CA HIS A 539 2.01 5.23 17.13
C HIS A 539 0.71 4.51 17.51
N GLN A 540 -0.21 4.29 16.56
CA GLN A 540 -1.40 3.48 16.82
C GLN A 540 -1.08 1.99 16.95
N ARG A 541 -0.15 1.45 16.14
CA ARG A 541 0.29 0.05 16.24
C ARG A 541 1.05 -0.25 17.53
N GLN A 542 1.88 0.68 18.01
CA GLN A 542 2.58 0.55 19.31
C GLN A 542 1.66 0.63 20.53
N ARG A 543 0.45 1.16 20.41
CA ARG A 543 -0.55 1.19 21.48
C ARG A 543 -1.46 -0.04 21.50
N GLN A 544 -1.37 -0.90 20.49
CA GLN A 544 -2.17 -2.13 20.36
C GLN A 544 -1.33 -3.40 20.62
N GLN A 545 -0.03 -3.28 20.83
CA GLN A 545 0.86 -4.28 21.42
C GLN A 545 1.04 -3.99 22.92
#